data_ef61ff23c55c5381d7018f8724e1ae48
#
_entry.id   ef61ff23c55c5381d7018f8724e1ae48
#
_cell.length_a   1.000
_cell.length_b   1.000
_cell.length_c   1.000
_cell.angle_alpha   90.00
_cell.angle_beta   90.00
_cell.angle_gamma   90.00
#
_symmetry.space_group_name_H-M   'P 1'
#
loop_
_entity.id
_entity.type
_entity.pdbx_description
1 polymer ?
#
loop_
_entity_poly.entity_id
_entity_poly.type
_entity_poly.pdbx_seq_one_letter_code
_entity_poly.pdbx_strand_id
1 'polypeptide(L)'
;MNCSAPDTGNMEVLVRYGSKEQQDQWLKPLLNGEIRSAFGMTEPQVASSDATNMEATAELVDGHWVINGEKWWTSGAGDPRCKIIIFMCVTNPENERHQRHSMILIPMDTPGVEVKRMMHVFGYDDAPHGHAHMKLSLIHI
;
A
#
# COMPACT_ATOMS: atom_id res chain seq x y z
N MET A 1 -10.01 4.27 19.43
CA MET A 1 -9.16 5.26 18.74
C MET A 1 -7.98 4.50 18.13
N ASN A 2 -7.71 4.69 16.85
CA ASN A 2 -6.62 4.01 16.15
C ASN A 2 -5.44 4.98 16.00
N CYS A 3 -4.33 4.72 16.69
CA CYS A 3 -3.14 5.56 16.72
C CYS A 3 -1.85 4.82 16.31
N SER A 4 -2.00 3.62 15.72
CA SER A 4 -0.82 2.84 15.31
C SER A 4 -0.38 3.18 13.90
N ALA A 5 0.93 3.08 13.64
CA ALA A 5 1.46 3.09 12.28
C ALA A 5 1.15 1.74 11.60
N PRO A 6 0.85 1.73 10.30
CA PRO A 6 0.81 2.86 9.35
C PRO A 6 -0.52 3.62 9.33
N ASP A 7 -1.53 3.20 10.09
CA ASP A 7 -2.90 3.73 10.02
C ASP A 7 -2.96 5.24 10.19
N THR A 8 -2.19 5.80 11.15
CA THR A 8 -2.20 7.25 11.40
C THR A 8 -1.79 8.05 10.17
N GLY A 9 -0.72 7.65 9.49
CA GLY A 9 -0.26 8.31 8.26
C GLY A 9 -1.27 8.14 7.12
N ASN A 10 -1.83 6.94 6.97
CA ASN A 10 -2.83 6.64 5.94
C ASN A 10 -4.12 7.43 6.15
N MET A 11 -4.56 7.61 7.39
CA MET A 11 -5.69 8.49 7.72
C MET A 11 -5.42 9.95 7.35
N GLU A 12 -4.21 10.47 7.59
CA GLU A 12 -3.81 11.82 7.17
C GLU A 12 -3.88 11.99 5.64
N VAL A 13 -3.41 11.00 4.88
CA VAL A 13 -3.51 10.99 3.42
C VAL A 13 -4.98 11.05 2.99
N LEU A 14 -5.83 10.21 3.56
CA LEU A 14 -7.26 10.17 3.23
C LEU A 14 -7.99 11.47 3.60
N VAL A 15 -7.63 12.10 4.73
CA VAL A 15 -8.20 13.40 5.12
C VAL A 15 -7.84 14.49 4.12
N ARG A 16 -6.58 14.52 3.67
CA ARG A 16 -6.07 15.62 2.82
C ARG A 16 -6.42 15.47 1.36
N TYR A 17 -6.42 14.25 0.85
CA TYR A 17 -6.45 13.96 -0.59
C TYR A 17 -7.57 13.02 -1.02
N GLY A 18 -8.20 12.31 -0.08
CA GLY A 18 -9.29 11.38 -0.37
C GLY A 18 -10.57 12.09 -0.79
N SER A 19 -11.28 11.53 -1.77
CA SER A 19 -12.63 11.96 -2.10
C SER A 19 -13.59 11.68 -0.94
N LYS A 20 -14.79 12.28 -1.00
CA LYS A 20 -15.81 12.05 0.02
C LYS A 20 -16.19 10.57 0.14
N GLU A 21 -16.29 9.89 -0.99
CA GLU A 21 -16.59 8.45 -1.06
C GLU A 21 -15.47 7.64 -0.41
N GLN A 22 -14.21 7.94 -0.72
CA GLN A 22 -13.04 7.28 -0.11
C GLN A 22 -12.95 7.52 1.39
N GLN A 23 -13.28 8.72 1.86
CA GLN A 23 -13.33 9.03 3.28
C GLN A 23 -14.46 8.27 3.99
N ASP A 24 -15.63 8.18 3.37
CA ASP A 24 -16.75 7.43 3.94
C ASP A 24 -16.46 5.92 3.97
N GLN A 25 -15.85 5.38 2.93
CA GLN A 25 -15.55 3.97 2.79
C GLN A 25 -14.37 3.51 3.66
N TRP A 26 -13.31 4.30 3.74
CA TRP A 26 -12.05 3.87 4.34
C TRP A 26 -11.65 4.66 5.59
N LEU A 27 -11.75 6.00 5.56
CA LEU A 27 -11.28 6.82 6.68
C LEU A 27 -12.13 6.61 7.94
N LYS A 28 -13.44 6.60 7.82
CA LYS A 28 -14.33 6.44 8.99
C LYS A 28 -14.11 5.11 9.71
N PRO A 29 -14.09 3.94 9.02
CA PRO A 29 -13.79 2.67 9.67
C PRO A 29 -12.38 2.60 10.27
N LEU A 30 -11.38 3.24 9.63
CA LEU A 30 -10.02 3.35 10.19
C LEU A 30 -10.00 4.15 11.50
N LEU A 31 -10.66 5.30 11.53
CA LEU A 31 -10.79 6.13 12.74
C LEU A 31 -11.46 5.38 13.89
N ASN A 32 -12.49 4.61 13.58
CA ASN A 32 -13.21 3.79 14.55
C ASN A 32 -12.40 2.55 15.00
N GLY A 33 -11.32 2.18 14.30
CA GLY A 33 -10.54 0.97 14.57
C GLY A 33 -11.21 -0.33 14.12
N GLU A 34 -12.21 -0.24 13.25
CA GLU A 34 -12.93 -1.39 12.68
C GLU A 34 -12.09 -2.14 11.66
N ILE A 35 -11.28 -1.41 10.90
CA ILE A 35 -10.33 -1.94 9.92
C ILE A 35 -8.92 -1.44 10.21
N ARG A 36 -7.96 -2.05 9.53
CA ARG A 36 -6.56 -1.63 9.46
C ARG A 36 -6.18 -1.31 8.03
N SER A 37 -5.05 -0.64 7.87
CA SER A 37 -4.46 -0.31 6.58
C SER A 37 -2.99 -0.68 6.53
N ALA A 38 -2.44 -0.67 5.32
CA ALA A 38 -1.02 -0.83 5.09
C ALA A 38 -0.48 0.29 4.19
N PHE A 39 0.84 0.47 4.18
CA PHE A 39 1.52 1.40 3.29
C PHE A 39 2.65 0.67 2.58
N GLY A 40 2.52 0.51 1.26
CA GLY A 40 3.46 -0.22 0.42
C GLY A 40 4.42 0.73 -0.29
N MET A 41 5.63 0.92 0.26
CA MET A 41 6.66 1.74 -0.34
C MET A 41 7.91 0.92 -0.67
N THR A 42 8.50 0.29 0.34
CA THR A 42 9.79 -0.43 0.25
C THR A 42 9.71 -1.62 -0.70
N GLU A 43 10.70 -1.76 -1.57
CA GLU A 43 10.82 -2.83 -2.56
C GLU A 43 12.05 -3.70 -2.32
N PRO A 44 12.00 -5.01 -2.60
CA PRO A 44 13.14 -5.90 -2.40
C PRO A 44 14.28 -5.67 -3.41
N GLN A 45 13.98 -5.15 -4.59
CA GLN A 45 14.92 -5.04 -5.70
C GLN A 45 15.78 -3.78 -5.67
N VAL A 46 15.34 -2.74 -4.97
CA VAL A 46 15.97 -1.41 -5.00
C VAL A 46 16.28 -0.85 -3.62
N ALA A 47 17.20 0.11 -3.57
CA ALA A 47 17.53 0.86 -2.36
C ALA A 47 16.39 1.84 -2.02
N SER A 48 15.37 1.36 -1.32
CA SER A 48 14.11 2.06 -1.07
C SER A 48 14.20 3.22 -0.06
N SER A 49 15.37 3.47 0.53
CA SER A 49 15.61 4.70 1.30
C SER A 49 15.53 5.96 0.43
N ASP A 50 15.78 5.81 -0.87
CA ASP A 50 15.42 6.80 -1.87
C ASP A 50 14.18 6.31 -2.64
N ALA A 51 13.02 6.86 -2.32
CA ALA A 51 11.76 6.48 -2.95
C ALA A 51 11.72 6.73 -4.47
N THR A 52 12.62 7.56 -5.00
CA THR A 52 12.72 7.79 -6.44
C THR A 52 13.32 6.61 -7.22
N ASN A 53 13.88 5.61 -6.53
CA ASN A 53 14.37 4.37 -7.15
C ASN A 53 13.28 3.30 -7.35
N MET A 54 12.06 3.59 -6.98
CA MET A 54 10.94 2.65 -7.04
C MET A 54 10.73 2.11 -8.45
N GLU A 55 10.49 0.78 -8.55
CA GLU A 55 10.27 0.07 -9.81
C GLU A 55 8.83 -0.42 -10.00
N ALA A 56 8.04 -0.49 -8.94
CA ALA A 56 6.61 -0.82 -9.04
C ALA A 56 5.90 0.20 -9.93
N THR A 57 5.04 -0.27 -10.83
CA THR A 57 4.37 0.56 -11.85
C THR A 57 2.86 0.51 -11.73
N ALA A 58 2.22 1.57 -12.21
CA ALA A 58 0.80 1.57 -12.54
C ALA A 58 0.58 2.31 -13.85
N GLU A 59 -0.06 1.64 -14.80
CA GLU A 59 -0.38 2.18 -16.13
C GLU A 59 -1.89 2.28 -16.29
N LEU A 60 -2.37 3.39 -16.84
CA LEU A 60 -3.79 3.56 -17.14
C LEU A 60 -4.10 2.95 -18.50
N VAL A 61 -4.82 1.84 -18.53
CA VAL A 61 -5.21 1.11 -19.74
C VAL A 61 -6.73 0.98 -19.77
N ASP A 62 -7.37 1.49 -20.82
CA ASP A 62 -8.82 1.43 -21.02
C ASP A 62 -9.64 1.91 -19.80
N GLY A 63 -9.14 2.95 -19.10
CA GLY A 63 -9.79 3.54 -17.93
C GLY A 63 -9.56 2.80 -16.60
N HIS A 64 -8.71 1.77 -16.59
CA HIS A 64 -8.34 1.01 -15.41
C HIS A 64 -6.83 1.09 -15.16
N TRP A 65 -6.45 1.15 -13.90
CA TRP A 65 -5.04 1.05 -13.51
C TRP A 65 -4.58 -0.41 -13.55
N VAL A 66 -3.56 -0.69 -14.34
CA VAL A 66 -2.85 -1.97 -14.36
C VAL A 66 -1.62 -1.85 -13.48
N ILE A 67 -1.63 -2.51 -12.33
CA ILE A 67 -0.62 -2.34 -11.28
C ILE A 67 0.25 -3.59 -11.19
N ASN A 68 1.58 -3.37 -11.16
CA ASN A 68 2.57 -4.44 -10.99
C ASN A 68 3.67 -4.00 -10.04
N GLY A 69 4.11 -4.90 -9.16
CA GLY A 69 5.25 -4.68 -8.30
C GLY A 69 5.29 -5.59 -7.08
N GLU A 70 6.41 -5.54 -6.37
CA GLU A 70 6.58 -6.20 -5.08
C GLU A 70 6.90 -5.17 -4.01
N LYS A 71 6.33 -5.36 -2.83
CA LYS A 71 6.63 -4.57 -1.64
C LYS A 71 6.99 -5.50 -0.50
N TRP A 72 7.95 -5.12 0.31
CA TRP A 72 8.30 -5.86 1.51
C TRP A 72 8.38 -4.94 2.73
N TRP A 73 8.54 -5.51 3.90
CA TRP A 73 8.49 -4.78 5.17
C TRP A 73 7.21 -3.95 5.33
N THR A 74 6.12 -4.42 4.69
CA THR A 74 4.82 -3.74 4.70
C THR A 74 4.09 -4.06 5.99
N SER A 75 4.19 -3.14 6.96
CA SER A 75 3.63 -3.33 8.30
C SER A 75 2.12 -3.48 8.26
N GLY A 76 1.62 -4.47 8.96
CA GLY A 76 0.20 -4.74 9.14
C GLY A 76 -0.53 -5.34 7.95
N ALA A 77 0.13 -5.54 6.81
CA ALA A 77 -0.55 -6.07 5.61
C ALA A 77 -1.02 -7.53 5.78
N GLY A 78 -0.45 -8.29 6.71
CA GLY A 78 -0.91 -9.65 7.04
C GLY A 78 -2.06 -9.69 8.05
N ASP A 79 -2.44 -8.58 8.66
CA ASP A 79 -3.55 -8.54 9.62
C ASP A 79 -4.88 -8.80 8.89
N PRO A 80 -5.73 -9.74 9.35
CA PRO A 80 -7.04 -10.00 8.74
C PRO A 80 -7.96 -8.79 8.68
N ARG A 81 -7.72 -7.80 9.53
CA ARG A 81 -8.45 -6.52 9.56
C ARG A 81 -7.90 -5.51 8.54
N CYS A 82 -6.72 -5.74 7.95
CA CYS A 82 -6.18 -4.87 6.91
C CYS A 82 -7.07 -4.98 5.66
N LYS A 83 -7.75 -3.88 5.33
CA LYS A 83 -8.72 -3.85 4.21
C LYS A 83 -8.27 -3.01 3.05
N ILE A 84 -7.25 -2.15 3.25
CA ILE A 84 -6.75 -1.26 2.22
C ILE A 84 -5.25 -1.06 2.36
N ILE A 85 -4.57 -0.97 1.24
CA ILE A 85 -3.18 -0.53 1.15
C ILE A 85 -3.08 0.76 0.34
N ILE A 86 -2.27 1.71 0.82
CA ILE A 86 -1.77 2.81 -0.02
C ILE A 86 -0.49 2.30 -0.68
N PHE A 87 -0.53 2.14 -1.98
CA PHE A 87 0.55 1.57 -2.78
C PHE A 87 1.26 2.67 -3.57
N MET A 88 2.55 2.88 -3.29
CA MET A 88 3.39 3.79 -4.05
C MET A 88 3.95 3.12 -5.28
N CYS A 89 3.82 3.78 -6.43
CA CYS A 89 4.30 3.27 -7.72
C CYS A 89 4.63 4.39 -8.69
N VAL A 90 5.34 4.04 -9.75
CA VAL A 90 5.61 4.93 -10.88
C VAL A 90 4.39 4.95 -11.79
N THR A 91 3.84 6.14 -12.03
CA THR A 91 2.71 6.36 -12.95
C THR A 91 3.11 7.20 -14.16
N ASN A 92 4.10 8.06 -14.00
CA ASN A 92 4.52 9.03 -15.01
C ASN A 92 6.04 8.98 -15.21
N PRO A 93 6.60 7.92 -15.81
CA PRO A 93 8.05 7.72 -15.91
C PRO A 93 8.78 8.83 -16.66
N GLU A 94 8.10 9.52 -17.57
CA GLU A 94 8.66 10.61 -18.39
C GLU A 94 8.77 11.95 -17.65
N ASN A 95 8.14 12.07 -16.47
CA ASN A 95 8.17 13.30 -15.69
C ASN A 95 9.53 13.48 -14.97
N GLU A 96 9.73 14.69 -14.42
CA GLU A 96 10.84 14.99 -13.52
C GLU A 96 10.89 13.97 -12.36
N ARG A 97 12.08 13.62 -11.91
CA ARG A 97 12.36 12.55 -10.93
C ARG A 97 11.38 12.49 -9.74
N HIS A 98 11.04 13.64 -9.18
CA HIS A 98 10.16 13.75 -8.01
C HIS A 98 8.66 13.84 -8.35
N GLN A 99 8.31 13.75 -9.63
CA GLN A 99 6.92 13.85 -10.14
C GLN A 99 6.46 12.57 -10.84
N ARG A 100 7.23 11.49 -10.72
CA ARG A 100 6.95 10.21 -11.39
C ARG A 100 5.98 9.31 -10.63
N HIS A 101 5.83 9.56 -9.34
CA HIS A 101 5.21 8.62 -8.43
C HIS A 101 3.81 9.07 -8.01
N SER A 102 2.95 8.09 -7.83
CA SER A 102 1.62 8.27 -7.27
C SER A 102 1.38 7.30 -6.11
N MET A 103 0.38 7.61 -5.31
CA MET A 103 -0.17 6.74 -4.29
C MET A 103 -1.55 6.27 -4.74
N ILE A 104 -1.73 4.96 -4.86
CA ILE A 104 -2.99 4.35 -5.29
C ILE A 104 -3.58 3.59 -4.10
N LEU A 105 -4.87 3.79 -3.86
CA LEU A 105 -5.64 3.04 -2.86
C LEU A 105 -6.07 1.72 -3.46
N ILE A 106 -5.66 0.61 -2.86
CA ILE A 106 -5.99 -0.73 -3.36
C ILE A 106 -6.65 -1.52 -2.24
N PRO A 107 -7.91 -2.00 -2.41
CA PRO A 107 -8.52 -2.94 -1.48
C PRO A 107 -7.70 -4.24 -1.41
N MET A 108 -7.51 -4.77 -0.19
CA MET A 108 -6.67 -5.95 0.02
C MET A 108 -7.26 -7.25 -0.57
N ASP A 109 -8.57 -7.27 -0.84
CA ASP A 109 -9.28 -8.39 -1.49
C ASP A 109 -9.32 -8.29 -3.02
N THR A 110 -8.65 -7.29 -3.60
CA THR A 110 -8.55 -7.14 -5.06
C THR A 110 -7.79 -8.34 -5.65
N PRO A 111 -8.32 -9.01 -6.70
CA PRO A 111 -7.63 -10.10 -7.37
C PRO A 111 -6.23 -9.68 -7.84
N GLY A 112 -5.21 -10.48 -7.53
CA GLY A 112 -3.82 -10.17 -7.84
C GLY A 112 -3.03 -9.53 -6.69
N VAL A 113 -3.68 -9.17 -5.58
CA VAL A 113 -3.01 -8.83 -4.32
C VAL A 113 -2.67 -10.09 -3.57
N GLU A 114 -1.39 -10.33 -3.33
CA GLU A 114 -0.90 -11.52 -2.63
C GLU A 114 0.03 -11.13 -1.48
N VAL A 115 -0.27 -11.60 -0.27
CA VAL A 115 0.67 -11.62 0.86
C VAL A 115 1.49 -12.91 0.76
N LYS A 116 2.73 -12.82 0.29
CA LYS A 116 3.59 -13.99 0.04
C LYS A 116 4.06 -14.65 1.33
N ARG A 117 4.46 -13.85 2.30
CA ARG A 117 4.92 -14.30 3.62
C ARG A 117 5.06 -13.13 4.59
N MET A 118 5.14 -13.47 5.87
CA MET A 118 5.57 -12.53 6.90
C MET A 118 7.10 -12.51 6.95
N MET A 119 7.67 -11.34 7.23
CA MET A 119 9.11 -11.11 7.34
C MET A 119 9.58 -11.37 8.77
N HIS A 120 10.70 -12.04 8.92
CA HIS A 120 11.29 -12.31 10.23
C HIS A 120 12.16 -11.16 10.72
N VAL A 121 11.99 -10.79 11.99
CA VAL A 121 12.84 -9.86 12.71
C VAL A 121 13.42 -10.58 13.93
N PHE A 122 14.72 -10.72 14.02
CA PHE A 122 15.41 -11.48 15.07
C PHE A 122 14.86 -12.90 15.29
N GLY A 123 14.41 -13.55 14.21
CA GLY A 123 13.84 -14.90 14.25
C GLY A 123 12.33 -14.97 14.53
N TYR A 124 11.67 -13.84 14.74
CA TYR A 124 10.22 -13.74 14.93
C TYR A 124 9.56 -13.12 13.71
N ASP A 125 8.41 -13.64 13.30
CA ASP A 125 7.63 -13.08 12.18
C ASP A 125 6.46 -12.18 12.63
N ASP A 126 6.13 -12.22 13.93
CA ASP A 126 5.03 -11.47 14.55
C ASP A 126 3.70 -11.58 13.76
N ALA A 127 3.50 -12.72 13.09
CA ALA A 127 2.29 -12.95 12.29
C ALA A 127 1.03 -12.97 13.17
N PRO A 128 -0.10 -12.46 12.66
CA PRO A 128 -0.28 -11.86 11.35
C PRO A 128 0.00 -10.33 11.31
N HIS A 129 0.39 -9.71 12.43
CA HIS A 129 0.47 -8.26 12.61
C HIS A 129 1.80 -7.64 12.20
N GLY A 130 2.83 -8.45 11.95
CA GLY A 130 4.18 -8.00 11.63
C GLY A 130 4.32 -7.32 10.27
N HIS A 131 5.40 -7.63 9.58
CA HIS A 131 5.75 -7.02 8.30
C HIS A 131 5.62 -8.02 7.16
N ALA A 132 4.87 -7.70 6.14
CA ALA A 132 4.62 -8.61 5.03
C ALA A 132 5.53 -8.34 3.82
N HIS A 133 5.82 -9.42 3.08
CA HIS A 133 6.25 -9.38 1.69
C HIS A 133 5.03 -9.59 0.81
N MET A 134 4.76 -8.63 -0.06
CA MET A 134 3.57 -8.60 -0.91
C MET A 134 3.97 -8.57 -2.37
N LYS A 135 3.11 -9.17 -3.20
CA LYS A 135 3.17 -9.05 -4.65
C LYS A 135 1.82 -8.56 -5.16
N LEU A 136 1.87 -7.61 -6.09
CA LEU A 136 0.74 -7.12 -6.84
C LEU A 136 1.02 -7.41 -8.32
N SER A 137 0.10 -8.10 -8.98
CA SER A 137 0.32 -8.57 -10.34
C SER A 137 -0.95 -8.44 -11.17
N LEU A 138 -0.88 -7.64 -12.24
CA LEU A 138 -1.98 -7.39 -13.18
C LEU A 138 -3.28 -6.99 -12.48
N ILE A 139 -3.17 -6.14 -11.45
CA ILE A 139 -4.35 -5.63 -10.76
C ILE A 139 -5.02 -4.59 -11.66
N HIS A 140 -6.31 -4.79 -11.89
CA HIS A 140 -7.17 -3.88 -12.64
C HIS A 140 -8.16 -3.22 -11.67
N ILE A 141 -8.03 -1.91 -11.45
CA ILE A 141 -8.91 -1.10 -10.60
C ILE A 141 -9.32 0.22 -11.27
#